data_236799eab60752014016fa04693c0c6c
#
_entry.id   236799eab60752014016fa04693c0c6c
#
_cell.length_a   1.000
_cell.length_b   1.000
_cell.length_c   1.000
_cell.angle_alpha   90.00
_cell.angle_beta   90.00
_cell.angle_gamma   90.00
#
_symmetry.space_group_name_H-M   'P 1'
#
loop_
_entity.id
_entity.type
_entity.pdbx_description
1 polymer ?
#
loop_
_entity_poly.entity_id
_entity_poly.type
_entity_poly.pdbx_seq_one_letter_code
_entity_poly.pdbx_strand_id
1 'polypeptide(L)'
;DFEEMMRTTKPDVLVVTTTDSTHDTFIIKGMEMGADIISEKPMTTDEHKCQAILDAEKRTGKKVTVTFNYRYAPYKMKIKELMMEKRVGDIVSVDFHWYLNTYHGASYFRRWHGERKNSGTLLVHKSTHHFDLLNWWLDSEPEMVFALGDLEFYGKNNSFRGNRCLDCEFKTECGDYYYDIKTRSHNMKLYVENEKYDGYIHDGCIWRKNIDIYDKMSLQIKHANKVLTNYSLTTYSPYEGFRISFNGTKGRIEAWEGIPWQNNNRDQRNVYATEMSQKKDAKTKKYDPIMVMDNFGEYQEIRVPHYSGGHGGGDSRLLNYLFINPDAPD
;
A
#
# COMPACT_ATOMS: atom_id res chain seq x y z
N ASP A 1 17.23 23.12 -7.87
CA ASP A 1 16.86 22.63 -9.22
C ASP A 1 17.31 21.17 -9.38
N PHE A 2 16.45 20.32 -9.93
CA PHE A 2 16.73 18.91 -10.10
C PHE A 2 17.87 18.64 -11.09
N GLU A 3 17.86 19.31 -12.24
CA GLU A 3 18.88 19.09 -13.26
C GLU A 3 20.27 19.61 -12.84
N GLU A 4 20.29 20.70 -12.08
CA GLU A 4 21.53 21.21 -11.48
C GLU A 4 22.09 20.24 -10.45
N MET A 5 21.25 19.66 -9.59
CA MET A 5 21.66 18.63 -8.64
C MET A 5 22.26 17.45 -9.40
N MET A 6 21.59 16.89 -10.40
CA MET A 6 22.08 15.76 -11.19
C MET A 6 23.41 16.05 -11.87
N ARG A 7 23.58 17.24 -12.48
CA ARG A 7 24.84 17.65 -13.14
C ARG A 7 25.99 17.83 -12.17
N THR A 8 25.69 18.34 -10.96
CA THR A 8 26.72 18.65 -9.97
C THR A 8 27.15 17.40 -9.20
N THR A 9 26.20 16.57 -8.80
CA THR A 9 26.49 15.38 -7.96
C THR A 9 26.85 14.13 -8.78
N LYS A 10 26.32 14.02 -10.02
CA LYS A 10 26.47 12.86 -10.91
C LYS A 10 26.25 11.53 -10.17
N PRO A 11 25.08 11.34 -9.57
CA PRO A 11 24.82 10.16 -8.75
C PRO A 11 24.76 8.90 -9.64
N ASP A 12 25.27 7.77 -9.12
CA ASP A 12 25.10 6.46 -9.76
C ASP A 12 23.65 5.97 -9.62
N VAL A 13 22.99 6.33 -8.51
CA VAL A 13 21.61 5.96 -8.18
C VAL A 13 20.82 7.19 -7.73
N LEU A 14 19.65 7.38 -8.30
CA LEU A 14 18.68 8.39 -7.88
C LEU A 14 17.51 7.74 -7.15
N VAL A 15 17.21 8.21 -5.92
CA VAL A 15 16.01 7.79 -5.18
C VAL A 15 14.89 8.78 -5.42
N VAL A 16 13.74 8.31 -5.96
CA VAL A 16 12.57 9.12 -6.29
C VAL A 16 11.47 8.85 -5.25
N THR A 17 11.13 9.90 -4.48
CA THR A 17 10.12 9.86 -3.40
C THR A 17 9.15 11.05 -3.46
N THR A 18 8.88 11.52 -4.66
CA THR A 18 8.00 12.67 -4.91
C THR A 18 6.52 12.27 -4.87
N THR A 19 5.60 13.16 -5.29
CA THR A 19 4.20 12.78 -5.48
C THR A 19 4.07 11.80 -6.63
N ASP A 20 3.25 10.76 -6.50
CA ASP A 20 3.11 9.64 -7.46
C ASP A 20 3.00 10.10 -8.92
N SER A 21 2.21 11.16 -9.15
CA SER A 21 1.99 11.72 -10.50
C SER A 21 3.23 12.34 -11.15
N THR A 22 4.31 12.53 -10.40
CA THR A 22 5.55 13.13 -10.87
C THR A 22 6.71 12.14 -10.96
N HIS A 23 6.51 10.89 -10.51
CA HIS A 23 7.53 9.87 -10.52
C HIS A 23 8.12 9.65 -11.92
N ASP A 24 7.24 9.50 -12.92
CA ASP A 24 7.65 9.31 -14.32
C ASP A 24 8.63 10.38 -14.81
N THR A 25 8.37 11.65 -14.47
CA THR A 25 9.22 12.77 -14.88
C THR A 25 10.63 12.65 -14.30
N PHE A 26 10.75 12.37 -13.00
CA PHE A 26 12.06 12.26 -12.35
C PHE A 26 12.77 10.95 -12.65
N ILE A 27 12.04 9.84 -12.82
CA ILE A 27 12.58 8.55 -13.26
C ILE A 27 13.21 8.68 -14.64
N ILE A 28 12.47 9.18 -15.63
CA ILE A 28 12.93 9.30 -17.01
C ILE A 28 14.14 10.25 -17.10
N LYS A 29 14.02 11.45 -16.52
CA LYS A 29 15.13 12.41 -16.50
C LYS A 29 16.37 11.87 -15.78
N GLY A 30 16.20 11.17 -14.68
CA GLY A 30 17.31 10.56 -13.93
C GLY A 30 18.06 9.53 -14.78
N MET A 31 17.34 8.66 -15.48
CA MET A 31 17.93 7.67 -16.39
C MET A 31 18.65 8.34 -17.57
N GLU A 32 18.05 9.36 -18.18
CA GLU A 32 18.64 10.14 -19.27
C GLU A 32 19.91 10.89 -18.85
N MET A 33 20.02 11.23 -17.56
CA MET A 33 21.21 11.86 -16.96
C MET A 33 22.22 10.84 -16.41
N GLY A 34 21.98 9.53 -16.60
CA GLY A 34 22.95 8.48 -16.36
C GLY A 34 22.84 7.73 -15.03
N ALA A 35 21.81 7.96 -14.23
CA ALA A 35 21.59 7.26 -12.97
C ALA A 35 20.66 6.05 -13.13
N ASP A 36 20.90 4.98 -12.35
CA ASP A 36 19.88 3.98 -12.06
C ASP A 36 18.86 4.54 -11.05
N ILE A 37 17.66 4.00 -11.04
CA ILE A 37 16.57 4.56 -10.25
C ILE A 37 16.09 3.59 -9.18
N ILE A 38 15.90 4.09 -7.97
CA ILE A 38 15.09 3.47 -6.92
C ILE A 38 13.86 4.38 -6.73
N SER A 39 12.67 3.88 -7.06
CA SER A 39 11.44 4.66 -6.95
C SER A 39 10.54 4.15 -5.85
N GLU A 40 9.94 5.07 -5.08
CA GLU A 40 8.80 4.73 -4.25
C GLU A 40 7.63 4.19 -5.10
N LYS A 41 6.82 3.37 -4.45
CA LYS A 41 5.57 2.86 -5.04
C LYS A 41 4.45 3.92 -4.96
N PRO A 42 3.52 3.92 -5.90
CA PRO A 42 3.52 3.18 -7.18
C PRO A 42 4.61 3.72 -8.10
N MET A 43 5.02 2.93 -9.10
CA MET A 43 6.01 3.40 -10.08
C MET A 43 5.56 4.70 -10.75
N THR A 44 4.28 4.80 -11.09
CA THR A 44 3.59 6.01 -11.55
C THR A 44 2.06 5.85 -11.48
N THR A 45 1.27 6.73 -12.10
CA THR A 45 -0.18 6.83 -11.90
C THR A 45 -1.05 6.28 -13.03
N ASP A 46 -0.49 6.05 -14.23
CA ASP A 46 -1.24 5.56 -15.39
C ASP A 46 -0.35 4.76 -16.37
N GLU A 47 -1.01 4.07 -17.31
CA GLU A 47 -0.37 3.16 -18.28
C GLU A 47 0.55 3.88 -19.26
N HIS A 48 0.22 5.11 -19.67
CA HIS A 48 1.04 5.87 -20.62
C HIS A 48 2.38 6.26 -20.00
N LYS A 49 2.35 6.68 -18.75
CA LYS A 49 3.55 6.99 -17.97
C LYS A 49 4.37 5.72 -17.69
N CYS A 50 3.71 4.59 -17.38
CA CYS A 50 4.39 3.29 -17.26
C CYS A 50 5.14 2.95 -18.55
N GLN A 51 4.49 3.08 -19.70
CA GLN A 51 5.11 2.79 -20.99
C GLN A 51 6.29 3.73 -21.28
N ALA A 52 6.15 5.02 -20.96
CA ALA A 52 7.22 5.99 -21.14
C ALA A 52 8.47 5.66 -20.29
N ILE A 53 8.28 5.18 -19.05
CA ILE A 53 9.38 4.70 -18.19
C ILE A 53 10.06 3.48 -18.82
N LEU A 54 9.30 2.47 -19.26
CA LEU A 54 9.85 1.27 -19.91
C LEU A 54 10.61 1.59 -21.19
N ASP A 55 10.13 2.55 -21.96
CA ASP A 55 10.81 3.00 -23.19
C ASP A 55 12.11 3.76 -22.86
N ALA A 56 12.13 4.54 -21.78
CA ALA A 56 13.33 5.21 -21.30
C ALA A 56 14.37 4.20 -20.78
N GLU A 57 13.94 3.17 -20.06
CA GLU A 57 14.79 2.07 -19.59
C GLU A 57 15.49 1.38 -20.75
N LYS A 58 14.72 1.01 -21.80
CA LYS A 58 15.27 0.42 -23.04
C LYS A 58 16.24 1.37 -23.78
N ARG A 59 15.92 2.66 -23.84
CA ARG A 59 16.72 3.66 -24.55
C ARG A 59 18.03 3.99 -23.84
N THR A 60 18.01 4.06 -22.51
CA THR A 60 19.16 4.48 -21.72
C THR A 60 20.04 3.31 -21.23
N GLY A 61 19.48 2.09 -21.19
CA GLY A 61 20.12 0.92 -20.58
C GLY A 61 20.19 0.98 -19.05
N LYS A 62 19.52 1.97 -18.43
CA LYS A 62 19.43 2.12 -16.98
C LYS A 62 18.28 1.31 -16.42
N LYS A 63 18.29 1.04 -15.11
CA LYS A 63 17.30 0.21 -14.42
C LYS A 63 16.42 1.02 -13.47
N VAL A 64 15.16 0.60 -13.33
CA VAL A 64 14.24 1.10 -12.33
C VAL A 64 13.88 -0.01 -11.36
N THR A 65 14.14 0.21 -10.07
CA THR A 65 13.70 -0.66 -8.98
C THR A 65 12.60 0.04 -8.21
N VAL A 66 11.42 -0.59 -8.13
CA VAL A 66 10.28 -0.07 -7.35
C VAL A 66 10.27 -0.70 -5.96
N THR A 67 10.09 0.11 -4.91
CA THR A 67 10.23 -0.32 -3.51
C THR A 67 8.98 -1.05 -2.97
N PHE A 68 8.67 -2.24 -3.48
CA PHE A 68 7.58 -3.07 -3.00
C PHE A 68 7.94 -3.79 -1.68
N ASN A 69 7.94 -3.04 -0.58
CA ASN A 69 8.36 -3.51 0.75
C ASN A 69 7.48 -4.63 1.34
N TYR A 70 6.22 -4.77 0.90
CA TYR A 70 5.31 -5.81 1.43
C TYR A 70 5.80 -7.23 1.17
N ARG A 71 6.48 -7.50 0.06
CA ARG A 71 7.07 -8.82 -0.24
C ARG A 71 8.02 -9.28 0.86
N TYR A 72 8.77 -8.36 1.46
CA TYR A 72 9.80 -8.63 2.46
C TYR A 72 9.28 -8.83 3.88
N ALA A 73 7.97 -8.65 4.12
CA ALA A 73 7.36 -8.95 5.41
C ALA A 73 7.32 -10.47 5.64
N PRO A 74 7.82 -11.00 6.78
CA PRO A 74 7.92 -12.43 7.03
C PRO A 74 6.64 -13.21 6.84
N TYR A 75 5.50 -12.60 7.17
CA TYR A 75 4.18 -13.22 6.97
C TYR A 75 3.89 -13.46 5.47
N LYS A 76 4.18 -12.46 4.61
CA LYS A 76 3.99 -12.55 3.15
C LYS A 76 5.00 -13.50 2.51
N MET A 77 6.24 -13.50 3.02
CA MET A 77 7.28 -14.45 2.59
C MET A 77 6.88 -15.89 2.92
N LYS A 78 6.29 -16.15 4.10
CA LYS A 78 5.83 -17.49 4.46
C LYS A 78 4.70 -17.98 3.56
N ILE A 79 3.81 -17.11 3.12
CA ILE A 79 2.80 -17.45 2.10
C ILE A 79 3.50 -17.85 0.78
N LYS A 80 4.50 -17.08 0.32
CA LYS A 80 5.27 -17.42 -0.90
C LYS A 80 5.95 -18.78 -0.78
N GLU A 81 6.58 -19.07 0.33
CA GLU A 81 7.21 -20.37 0.60
C GLU A 81 6.20 -21.53 0.44
N LEU A 82 5.01 -21.41 1.06
CA LEU A 82 3.95 -22.41 0.92
C LEU A 82 3.45 -22.59 -0.53
N MET A 83 3.44 -21.50 -1.32
CA MET A 83 3.12 -21.57 -2.75
C MET A 83 4.21 -22.32 -3.54
N MET A 84 5.48 -22.02 -3.29
CA MET A 84 6.61 -22.66 -3.95
C MET A 84 6.69 -24.17 -3.62
N GLU A 85 6.39 -24.54 -2.38
CA GLU A 85 6.28 -25.93 -1.93
C GLU A 85 5.07 -26.67 -2.50
N LYS A 86 4.16 -25.96 -3.20
CA LYS A 86 2.85 -26.49 -3.64
C LYS A 86 2.08 -27.16 -2.51
N ARG A 87 2.12 -26.57 -1.31
CA ARG A 87 1.59 -27.16 -0.07
C ARG A 87 0.12 -27.56 -0.19
N VAL A 88 -0.66 -26.88 -1.04
CA VAL A 88 -2.06 -27.20 -1.35
C VAL A 88 -2.28 -27.56 -2.83
N GLY A 89 -1.23 -27.96 -3.53
CA GLY A 89 -1.26 -28.25 -4.96
C GLY A 89 -1.22 -26.99 -5.82
N ASP A 90 -1.74 -27.05 -7.04
CA ASP A 90 -1.82 -25.93 -7.95
C ASP A 90 -2.98 -25.02 -7.53
N ILE A 91 -2.73 -23.72 -7.45
CA ILE A 91 -3.76 -22.74 -7.07
C ILE A 91 -4.74 -22.55 -8.23
N VAL A 92 -6.03 -22.54 -7.91
CA VAL A 92 -7.12 -22.38 -8.89
C VAL A 92 -7.89 -21.08 -8.69
N SER A 93 -8.03 -20.61 -7.44
CA SER A 93 -8.65 -19.31 -7.16
C SER A 93 -8.12 -18.68 -5.87
N VAL A 94 -8.26 -17.34 -5.79
CA VAL A 94 -7.87 -16.52 -4.64
C VAL A 94 -9.00 -15.57 -4.29
N ASP A 95 -9.30 -15.45 -2.98
CA ASP A 95 -10.15 -14.40 -2.44
C ASP A 95 -9.32 -13.49 -1.56
N PHE A 96 -9.18 -12.21 -1.92
CA PHE A 96 -8.33 -11.26 -1.24
C PHE A 96 -9.10 -9.99 -0.89
N HIS A 97 -9.32 -9.73 0.38
CA HIS A 97 -10.06 -8.57 0.89
C HIS A 97 -9.18 -7.74 1.80
N TRP A 98 -8.97 -6.47 1.44
CA TRP A 98 -8.20 -5.53 2.25
C TRP A 98 -9.12 -4.50 2.91
N TYR A 99 -8.89 -4.27 4.17
CA TYR A 99 -9.64 -3.36 5.01
C TYR A 99 -8.73 -2.25 5.54
N LEU A 100 -8.96 -1.02 5.09
CA LEU A 100 -8.36 0.16 5.71
C LEU A 100 -9.31 0.64 6.81
N ASN A 101 -8.79 0.82 8.03
CA ASN A 101 -9.61 1.40 9.07
C ASN A 101 -9.94 2.87 8.78
N THR A 102 -10.91 3.43 9.48
CA THR A 102 -11.40 4.80 9.25
C THR A 102 -10.32 5.86 9.40
N TYR A 103 -9.29 5.65 10.24
CA TYR A 103 -8.19 6.61 10.42
C TYR A 103 -7.23 6.59 9.23
N HIS A 104 -6.83 5.42 8.78
CA HIS A 104 -5.95 5.23 7.63
C HIS A 104 -6.67 5.63 6.35
N GLY A 105 -7.88 5.13 6.14
CA GLY A 105 -8.70 5.48 4.98
C GLY A 105 -8.91 6.99 4.87
N ALA A 106 -9.43 7.64 5.92
CA ALA A 106 -9.63 9.09 5.95
C ALA A 106 -8.35 9.88 5.63
N SER A 107 -7.17 9.37 6.00
CA SER A 107 -5.89 10.01 5.70
C SER A 107 -5.66 10.19 4.18
N TYR A 108 -6.06 9.23 3.35
CA TYR A 108 -5.97 9.36 1.89
C TYR A 108 -6.90 10.44 1.34
N PHE A 109 -8.09 10.58 1.90
CA PHE A 109 -9.05 11.60 1.47
C PHE A 109 -8.73 13.01 2.01
N ARG A 110 -7.88 13.14 3.05
CA ARG A 110 -7.40 14.43 3.55
C ARG A 110 -6.33 15.06 2.67
N ARG A 111 -5.41 14.24 2.22
CA ARG A 111 -4.17 14.66 1.57
C ARG A 111 -4.31 14.70 0.05
N TRP A 112 -3.22 14.96 -0.65
CA TRP A 112 -3.14 15.02 -2.11
C TRP A 112 -3.64 13.75 -2.81
N HIS A 113 -3.61 12.60 -2.10
CA HIS A 113 -4.09 11.32 -2.60
C HIS A 113 -5.57 11.33 -2.97
N GLY A 114 -6.38 12.22 -2.37
CA GLY A 114 -7.81 12.34 -2.62
C GLY A 114 -8.18 12.81 -4.04
N GLU A 115 -7.18 13.17 -4.85
CA GLU A 115 -7.37 13.59 -6.24
C GLU A 115 -6.69 12.61 -7.21
N ARG A 116 -7.45 12.06 -8.15
CA ARG A 116 -6.99 11.08 -9.14
C ARG A 116 -5.76 11.57 -9.91
N LYS A 117 -5.72 12.84 -10.28
CA LYS A 117 -4.57 13.42 -11.00
C LYS A 117 -3.24 13.26 -10.26
N ASN A 118 -3.27 13.12 -8.92
CA ASN A 118 -2.08 13.00 -8.09
C ASN A 118 -1.72 11.53 -7.77
N SER A 119 -2.72 10.66 -7.61
CA SER A 119 -2.55 9.29 -7.09
C SER A 119 -2.99 8.17 -8.03
N GLY A 120 -3.64 8.48 -9.14
CA GLY A 120 -4.23 7.49 -10.03
C GLY A 120 -5.47 6.77 -9.48
N THR A 121 -5.77 6.89 -8.23
CA THR A 121 -6.77 6.32 -7.32
C THR A 121 -6.11 5.39 -6.28
N LEU A 122 -6.88 4.90 -5.30
CA LEU A 122 -6.35 3.92 -4.33
C LEU A 122 -6.09 2.54 -4.94
N LEU A 123 -6.66 2.22 -6.10
CA LEU A 123 -6.29 1.00 -6.83
C LEU A 123 -4.84 1.07 -7.35
N VAL A 124 -4.37 2.27 -7.68
CA VAL A 124 -2.97 2.50 -8.06
C VAL A 124 -2.12 2.74 -6.81
N HIS A 125 -2.46 3.76 -6.01
CA HIS A 125 -1.61 4.19 -4.89
C HIS A 125 -1.44 3.13 -3.78
N LYS A 126 -2.56 2.49 -3.33
CA LYS A 126 -2.54 1.52 -2.23
C LYS A 126 -2.56 0.08 -2.72
N SER A 127 -3.46 -0.25 -3.65
CA SER A 127 -3.62 -1.65 -4.09
C SER A 127 -2.49 -2.13 -5.00
N THR A 128 -1.58 -1.25 -5.43
CA THR A 128 -0.35 -1.65 -6.11
C THR A 128 0.46 -2.67 -5.28
N HIS A 129 0.55 -2.49 -3.96
CA HIS A 129 1.14 -3.49 -3.06
C HIS A 129 0.43 -4.85 -3.11
N HIS A 130 -0.89 -4.82 -3.22
CA HIS A 130 -1.71 -6.04 -3.18
C HIS A 130 -1.63 -6.79 -4.50
N PHE A 131 -1.63 -6.08 -5.63
CA PHE A 131 -1.45 -6.66 -6.96
C PHE A 131 -0.02 -7.17 -7.17
N ASP A 132 0.96 -6.46 -6.64
CA ASP A 132 2.34 -6.91 -6.60
C ASP A 132 2.49 -8.24 -5.83
N LEU A 133 1.88 -8.34 -4.64
CA LEU A 133 1.85 -9.58 -3.88
C LEU A 133 1.14 -10.72 -4.62
N LEU A 134 0.00 -10.45 -5.27
CA LEU A 134 -0.72 -11.47 -6.05
C LEU A 134 0.13 -12.01 -7.20
N ASN A 135 0.73 -11.11 -7.99
CA ASN A 135 1.60 -11.52 -9.09
C ASN A 135 2.80 -12.35 -8.60
N TRP A 136 3.41 -11.91 -7.50
CA TRP A 136 4.54 -12.59 -6.89
C TRP A 136 4.17 -13.95 -6.28
N TRP A 137 3.06 -14.05 -5.52
CA TRP A 137 2.62 -15.32 -4.93
C TRP A 137 2.21 -16.34 -5.97
N LEU A 138 1.51 -15.90 -7.03
CA LEU A 138 0.99 -16.76 -8.09
C LEU A 138 2.00 -17.04 -9.21
N ASP A 139 3.14 -16.34 -9.21
CA ASP A 139 4.13 -16.36 -10.29
C ASP A 139 3.46 -16.19 -11.67
N SER A 140 2.58 -15.19 -11.77
CA SER A 140 1.73 -14.96 -12.94
C SER A 140 1.26 -13.53 -13.07
N GLU A 141 1.07 -13.07 -14.28
CA GLU A 141 0.57 -11.74 -14.62
C GLU A 141 -0.94 -11.73 -14.86
N PRO A 142 -1.63 -10.60 -14.66
CA PRO A 142 -3.04 -10.48 -15.00
C PRO A 142 -3.24 -10.45 -16.53
N GLU A 143 -4.21 -11.25 -17.02
CA GLU A 143 -4.62 -11.30 -18.42
C GLU A 143 -5.90 -10.50 -18.67
N MET A 144 -6.82 -10.51 -17.69
CA MET A 144 -8.10 -9.82 -17.80
C MET A 144 -8.52 -9.29 -16.43
N VAL A 145 -9.08 -8.08 -16.41
CA VAL A 145 -9.61 -7.46 -15.19
C VAL A 145 -11.00 -6.90 -15.46
N PHE A 146 -11.95 -7.19 -14.56
CA PHE A 146 -13.22 -6.50 -14.44
C PHE A 146 -13.27 -5.81 -13.08
N ALA A 147 -13.57 -4.50 -13.05
CA ALA A 147 -13.52 -3.70 -11.85
C ALA A 147 -14.73 -2.80 -11.69
N LEU A 148 -15.22 -2.69 -10.47
CA LEU A 148 -16.22 -1.73 -10.04
C LEU A 148 -15.68 -0.92 -8.86
N GLY A 149 -15.97 0.38 -8.83
CA GLY A 149 -15.59 1.25 -7.73
C GLY A 149 -16.49 2.48 -7.69
N ASP A 150 -16.65 3.07 -6.50
CA ASP A 150 -17.46 4.28 -6.32
C ASP A 150 -16.91 5.13 -5.17
N LEU A 151 -17.31 6.42 -5.16
CA LEU A 151 -17.12 7.35 -4.07
C LEU A 151 -18.49 7.61 -3.42
N GLU A 152 -18.75 6.93 -2.31
CA GLU A 152 -20.07 6.91 -1.68
C GLU A 152 -20.10 7.49 -0.27
N PHE A 153 -19.01 7.38 0.46
CA PHE A 153 -18.90 7.82 1.84
C PHE A 153 -18.20 9.18 1.95
N TYR A 154 -16.97 9.31 1.45
CA TYR A 154 -16.18 10.55 1.51
C TYR A 154 -16.57 11.56 0.44
N GLY A 155 -15.88 12.70 0.38
CA GLY A 155 -16.09 13.70 -0.65
C GLY A 155 -17.41 14.46 -0.50
N LYS A 156 -18.12 14.62 -1.61
CA LYS A 156 -19.38 15.38 -1.68
C LYS A 156 -20.56 14.75 -0.93
N ASN A 157 -20.40 13.55 -0.39
CA ASN A 157 -21.48 12.73 0.15
C ASN A 157 -21.93 13.12 1.58
N ASN A 158 -21.32 14.13 2.19
CA ASN A 158 -21.78 14.67 3.46
C ASN A 158 -22.52 16.00 3.27
N SER A 159 -23.45 16.33 4.19
CA SER A 159 -24.24 17.56 4.18
C SER A 159 -23.42 18.80 4.56
N PHE A 160 -22.40 18.65 5.40
CA PHE A 160 -21.49 19.74 5.79
C PHE A 160 -20.07 19.49 5.26
N ARG A 161 -19.31 20.56 5.09
CA ARG A 161 -17.91 20.51 4.69
C ARG A 161 -17.15 21.79 4.98
N GLY A 162 -15.90 21.66 5.39
CA GLY A 162 -14.92 22.74 5.47
C GLY A 162 -13.86 22.60 4.35
N ASN A 163 -12.87 23.47 4.39
CA ASN A 163 -11.69 23.36 3.54
C ASN A 163 -10.63 22.43 4.18
N ARG A 164 -10.39 22.62 5.48
CA ARG A 164 -9.39 21.90 6.26
C ARG A 164 -9.85 21.76 7.72
N CYS A 165 -9.14 20.91 8.49
CA CYS A 165 -9.49 20.67 9.89
C CYS A 165 -8.94 21.76 10.85
N LEU A 166 -7.82 22.42 10.53
CA LEU A 166 -7.12 23.36 11.43
C LEU A 166 -8.05 24.44 12.00
N ASP A 167 -8.94 25.00 11.17
CA ASP A 167 -9.85 26.09 11.51
C ASP A 167 -11.31 25.74 11.15
N CYS A 168 -11.69 24.46 11.28
CA CYS A 168 -12.99 23.97 10.87
C CYS A 168 -14.08 24.34 11.89
N GLU A 169 -15.17 24.96 11.41
CA GLU A 169 -16.36 25.25 12.21
C GLU A 169 -17.21 24.02 12.53
N PHE A 170 -17.11 22.95 11.69
CA PHE A 170 -17.87 21.70 11.81
C PHE A 170 -17.17 20.65 12.67
N LYS A 171 -16.33 21.06 13.63
CA LYS A 171 -15.56 20.14 14.47
C LYS A 171 -16.45 19.16 15.23
N THR A 172 -17.55 19.66 15.79
CA THR A 172 -18.48 18.87 16.61
C THR A 172 -19.29 17.90 15.74
N GLU A 173 -19.81 18.37 14.62
CA GLU A 173 -20.60 17.57 13.67
C GLU A 173 -19.74 16.49 12.99
N CYS A 174 -18.48 16.78 12.78
CA CYS A 174 -17.52 15.82 12.20
C CYS A 174 -17.17 14.67 13.14
N GLY A 175 -17.27 14.89 14.46
CA GLY A 175 -17.05 13.87 15.48
C GLY A 175 -15.69 13.21 15.37
N ASP A 176 -15.66 11.87 15.39
CA ASP A 176 -14.43 11.06 15.31
C ASP A 176 -13.64 11.21 13.99
N TYR A 177 -14.25 11.76 12.94
CA TYR A 177 -13.56 12.07 11.68
C TYR A 177 -12.80 13.40 11.71
N TYR A 178 -12.99 14.22 12.75
CA TYR A 178 -12.21 15.44 12.91
C TYR A 178 -10.74 15.12 13.19
N TYR A 179 -9.85 15.70 12.40
CA TYR A 179 -8.41 15.52 12.55
C TYR A 179 -7.81 16.71 13.29
N ASP A 180 -7.67 16.61 14.61
CA ASP A 180 -7.06 17.67 15.41
C ASP A 180 -5.55 17.71 15.19
N ILE A 181 -5.13 18.42 14.14
CA ILE A 181 -3.71 18.56 13.80
C ILE A 181 -2.95 19.37 14.85
N LYS A 182 -3.63 20.27 15.60
CA LYS A 182 -3.00 21.08 16.68
C LYS A 182 -2.44 20.22 17.81
N THR A 183 -3.03 19.06 18.06
CA THR A 183 -2.54 18.11 19.06
C THR A 183 -1.37 17.24 18.59
N ARG A 184 -0.99 17.36 17.31
CA ARG A 184 0.05 16.55 16.67
C ARG A 184 1.28 17.41 16.35
N SER A 185 2.11 17.64 17.37
CA SER A 185 3.26 18.58 17.29
C SER A 185 4.20 18.30 16.11
N HIS A 186 4.44 17.02 15.78
CA HIS A 186 5.27 16.63 14.63
C HIS A 186 4.63 17.10 13.31
N ASN A 187 3.34 16.85 13.11
CA ASN A 187 2.65 17.23 11.87
C ASN A 187 2.45 18.75 11.76
N MET A 188 2.29 19.44 12.89
CA MET A 188 2.28 20.90 12.90
C MET A 188 3.60 21.47 12.35
N LYS A 189 4.73 21.00 12.88
CA LYS A 189 6.06 21.45 12.46
C LYS A 189 6.40 21.06 11.03
N LEU A 190 6.08 19.81 10.65
CA LEU A 190 6.46 19.29 9.35
C LEU A 190 5.61 19.86 8.21
N TYR A 191 4.31 20.06 8.43
CA TYR A 191 3.37 20.45 7.39
C TYR A 191 2.87 21.88 7.55
N VAL A 192 2.17 22.20 8.65
CA VAL A 192 1.47 23.50 8.79
C VAL A 192 2.43 24.68 8.76
N GLU A 193 3.55 24.60 9.49
CA GLU A 193 4.56 25.66 9.51
C GLU A 193 5.30 25.82 8.17
N ASN A 194 5.25 24.82 7.31
CA ASN A 194 5.93 24.78 6.01
C ASN A 194 5.00 24.99 4.80
N GLU A 195 3.69 25.09 4.98
CA GLU A 195 2.71 25.39 3.92
C GLU A 195 3.10 26.61 3.06
N LYS A 196 3.79 27.57 3.66
CA LYS A 196 4.29 28.78 2.97
C LYS A 196 5.28 28.52 1.85
N TYR A 197 5.90 27.33 1.79
CA TYR A 197 6.91 26.99 0.78
C TYR A 197 6.32 26.29 -0.44
N ASP A 198 5.31 25.44 -0.23
CA ASP A 198 4.76 24.58 -1.30
C ASP A 198 3.23 24.63 -1.41
N GLY A 199 2.55 25.27 -0.44
CA GLY A 199 1.09 25.34 -0.39
C GLY A 199 0.41 24.01 -0.03
N TYR A 200 1.16 23.01 0.44
CA TYR A 200 0.61 21.69 0.74
C TYR A 200 -0.19 21.69 2.04
N ILE A 201 -1.48 21.33 1.94
CA ILE A 201 -2.39 21.22 3.09
C ILE A 201 -2.52 19.75 3.48
N HIS A 202 -2.00 19.36 4.65
CA HIS A 202 -2.00 17.99 5.16
C HIS A 202 -3.34 17.59 5.80
N ASP A 203 -4.08 18.52 6.36
CA ASP A 203 -5.29 18.32 7.14
C ASP A 203 -6.57 18.71 6.39
N GLY A 204 -6.59 18.53 5.08
CA GLY A 204 -7.75 18.84 4.24
C GLY A 204 -9.02 18.13 4.72
N CYS A 205 -10.18 18.77 4.51
CA CYS A 205 -11.46 18.18 4.87
C CYS A 205 -11.74 16.94 4.00
N ILE A 206 -12.14 15.82 4.63
CA ILE A 206 -12.47 14.59 3.90
C ILE A 206 -13.82 14.67 3.15
N TRP A 207 -14.55 15.73 3.35
CA TRP A 207 -15.84 16.01 2.69
C TRP A 207 -15.70 17.04 1.53
N ARG A 208 -14.48 17.33 1.07
CA ARG A 208 -14.25 18.26 -0.05
C ARG A 208 -14.86 17.75 -1.36
N LYS A 209 -15.36 18.67 -2.17
CA LYS A 209 -15.97 18.35 -3.47
C LYS A 209 -14.99 17.90 -4.55
N ASN A 210 -13.72 18.26 -4.41
CA ASN A 210 -12.65 17.92 -5.36
C ASN A 210 -12.06 16.52 -5.16
N ILE A 211 -12.54 15.78 -4.17
CA ILE A 211 -12.19 14.36 -4.01
C ILE A 211 -12.88 13.58 -5.13
N ASP A 212 -12.10 12.85 -5.93
CA ASP A 212 -12.56 12.12 -7.11
C ASP A 212 -11.99 10.70 -7.21
N ILE A 213 -11.41 10.19 -6.11
CA ILE A 213 -11.00 8.78 -5.98
C ILE A 213 -12.11 7.94 -5.35
N TYR A 214 -12.10 6.65 -5.62
CA TYR A 214 -13.06 5.71 -5.05
C TYR A 214 -12.74 5.39 -3.59
N ASP A 215 -13.78 5.14 -2.78
CA ASP A 215 -13.64 4.75 -1.37
C ASP A 215 -14.02 3.28 -1.12
N LYS A 216 -14.63 2.62 -2.10
CA LYS A 216 -14.89 1.17 -2.15
C LYS A 216 -14.62 0.65 -3.55
N MET A 217 -13.98 -0.52 -3.65
CA MET A 217 -13.65 -1.15 -4.93
C MET A 217 -13.73 -2.66 -4.83
N SER A 218 -14.14 -3.29 -5.93
CA SER A 218 -14.15 -4.74 -6.08
C SER A 218 -13.72 -5.11 -7.50
N LEU A 219 -12.88 -6.15 -7.62
CA LEU A 219 -12.32 -6.59 -8.88
C LEU A 219 -12.37 -8.11 -9.01
N GLN A 220 -12.52 -8.57 -10.25
CA GLN A 220 -12.22 -9.94 -10.66
C GLN A 220 -11.04 -9.91 -11.63
N ILE A 221 -10.05 -10.76 -11.39
CA ILE A 221 -8.82 -10.84 -12.18
C ILE A 221 -8.67 -12.27 -12.67
N LYS A 222 -8.44 -12.45 -13.97
CA LYS A 222 -7.96 -13.70 -14.55
C LYS A 222 -6.47 -13.57 -14.82
N HIS A 223 -5.68 -14.45 -14.23
CA HIS A 223 -4.24 -14.52 -14.46
C HIS A 223 -3.87 -15.39 -15.64
N ALA A 224 -2.70 -15.20 -16.24
CA ALA A 224 -2.21 -15.96 -17.38
C ALA A 224 -2.10 -17.48 -17.11
N ASN A 225 -1.81 -17.87 -15.86
CA ASN A 225 -1.84 -19.25 -15.39
C ASN A 225 -3.26 -19.80 -15.10
N LYS A 226 -4.31 -19.05 -15.49
CA LYS A 226 -5.75 -19.35 -15.34
C LYS A 226 -6.30 -19.23 -13.92
N VAL A 227 -5.52 -18.82 -12.93
CA VAL A 227 -6.03 -18.52 -11.59
C VAL A 227 -7.04 -17.37 -11.66
N LEU A 228 -8.16 -17.52 -10.94
CA LEU A 228 -9.17 -16.47 -10.78
C LEU A 228 -9.01 -15.81 -9.41
N THR A 229 -8.92 -14.48 -9.37
CA THR A 229 -8.82 -13.73 -8.13
C THR A 229 -10.02 -12.80 -7.96
N ASN A 230 -10.66 -12.86 -6.80
CA ASN A 230 -11.60 -11.86 -6.31
C ASN A 230 -10.84 -10.93 -5.36
N TYR A 231 -10.88 -9.64 -5.61
CA TYR A 231 -10.22 -8.63 -4.78
C TYR A 231 -11.21 -7.54 -4.35
N SER A 232 -11.09 -7.05 -3.12
CA SER A 232 -11.79 -5.83 -2.69
C SER A 232 -10.94 -4.97 -1.76
N LEU A 233 -11.19 -3.65 -1.82
CA LEU A 233 -10.64 -2.65 -0.91
C LEU A 233 -11.76 -1.79 -0.36
N THR A 234 -11.84 -1.70 0.98
CA THR A 234 -12.75 -0.81 1.72
C THR A 234 -11.93 0.18 2.54
N THR A 235 -12.27 1.48 2.52
CA THR A 235 -11.48 2.55 3.14
C THR A 235 -12.07 3.14 4.41
N TYR A 236 -13.16 2.56 4.92
CA TYR A 236 -13.85 2.98 6.16
C TYR A 236 -14.27 1.77 6.99
N SER A 237 -13.36 0.80 7.10
CA SER A 237 -13.54 -0.39 7.93
C SER A 237 -13.37 -0.05 9.42
N PRO A 238 -14.02 -0.79 10.33
CA PRO A 238 -13.80 -0.65 11.76
C PRO A 238 -12.41 -1.16 12.20
N TYR A 239 -11.66 -1.85 11.36
CA TYR A 239 -10.31 -2.36 11.64
C TYR A 239 -9.41 -2.31 10.41
N GLU A 240 -8.10 -2.29 10.66
CA GLU A 240 -7.04 -2.42 9.65
C GLU A 240 -6.64 -3.88 9.52
N GLY A 241 -6.52 -4.38 8.27
CA GLY A 241 -6.06 -5.74 8.04
C GLY A 241 -6.52 -6.32 6.71
N PHE A 242 -6.30 -7.61 6.54
CA PHE A 242 -6.76 -8.32 5.35
C PHE A 242 -7.17 -9.77 5.64
N ARG A 243 -7.93 -10.31 4.70
CA ARG A 243 -8.21 -11.73 4.58
C ARG A 243 -7.81 -12.20 3.20
N ILE A 244 -7.02 -13.25 3.12
CA ILE A 244 -6.72 -13.90 1.87
C ILE A 244 -6.90 -15.40 2.00
N SER A 245 -7.45 -16.03 0.97
CA SER A 245 -7.53 -17.48 0.87
C SER A 245 -7.07 -17.92 -0.51
N PHE A 246 -6.31 -19.00 -0.55
CA PHE A 246 -5.84 -19.64 -1.75
C PHE A 246 -6.46 -21.03 -1.83
N ASN A 247 -7.31 -21.25 -2.84
CA ASN A 247 -7.89 -22.54 -3.13
C ASN A 247 -6.98 -23.31 -4.09
N GLY A 248 -6.45 -24.41 -3.63
CA GLY A 248 -5.59 -25.29 -4.42
C GLY A 248 -6.26 -26.62 -4.75
N THR A 249 -5.64 -27.38 -5.66
CA THR A 249 -6.14 -28.69 -6.08
C THR A 249 -6.08 -29.76 -5.00
N LYS A 250 -5.27 -29.55 -3.94
CA LYS A 250 -5.08 -30.51 -2.83
C LYS A 250 -5.52 -29.96 -1.48
N GLY A 251 -5.90 -28.68 -1.39
CA GLY A 251 -6.25 -28.07 -0.14
C GLY A 251 -6.47 -26.56 -0.24
N ARG A 252 -6.48 -25.90 0.90
CA ARG A 252 -6.72 -24.45 1.04
C ARG A 252 -5.79 -23.83 2.06
N ILE A 253 -5.34 -22.60 1.77
CA ILE A 253 -4.61 -21.75 2.71
C ILE A 253 -5.50 -20.56 3.07
N GLU A 254 -5.62 -20.27 4.37
CA GLU A 254 -6.27 -19.08 4.91
C GLU A 254 -5.23 -18.23 5.66
N ALA A 255 -5.07 -16.99 5.26
CA ALA A 255 -4.13 -16.06 5.88
C ALA A 255 -4.84 -14.74 6.21
N TRP A 256 -4.97 -14.45 7.51
CA TRP A 256 -5.72 -13.30 8.01
C TRP A 256 -4.81 -12.47 8.92
N GLU A 257 -4.64 -11.20 8.60
CA GLU A 257 -3.80 -10.27 9.37
C GLU A 257 -4.66 -9.10 9.89
N GLY A 258 -4.36 -8.64 11.10
CA GLY A 258 -5.00 -7.45 11.69
C GLY A 258 -6.42 -7.66 12.23
N ILE A 259 -6.94 -8.88 12.24
CA ILE A 259 -8.33 -9.15 12.67
C ILE A 259 -8.46 -8.98 14.19
N PRO A 260 -9.30 -8.04 14.70
CA PRO A 260 -9.32 -7.67 16.11
C PRO A 260 -9.63 -8.81 17.09
N TRP A 261 -10.56 -9.69 16.73
CA TRP A 261 -10.95 -10.82 17.60
C TRP A 261 -9.92 -11.95 17.60
N GLN A 262 -9.01 -12.00 16.63
CA GLN A 262 -7.89 -12.93 16.66
C GLN A 262 -6.73 -12.41 17.51
N ASN A 263 -6.48 -11.10 17.48
CA ASN A 263 -5.30 -10.47 18.07
C ASN A 263 -5.59 -9.76 19.40
N ASN A 264 -6.86 -9.74 19.88
CA ASN A 264 -7.31 -8.97 21.04
C ASN A 264 -7.00 -7.46 20.96
N ASN A 265 -6.74 -6.94 19.79
CA ASN A 265 -6.46 -5.53 19.57
C ASN A 265 -7.76 -4.76 19.37
N ARG A 266 -8.21 -4.02 20.39
CA ARG A 266 -9.44 -3.22 20.36
C ARG A 266 -9.22 -1.76 19.98
N ASP A 267 -7.99 -1.25 20.13
CA ASP A 267 -7.68 0.16 19.85
C ASP A 267 -7.15 0.34 18.43
N GLN A 268 -8.06 0.51 17.50
CA GLN A 268 -7.73 0.71 16.06
C GLN A 268 -7.08 2.06 15.77
N ARG A 269 -7.16 3.06 16.68
CA ARG A 269 -6.45 4.34 16.55
C ARG A 269 -4.95 4.14 16.59
N ASN A 270 -4.51 3.21 17.43
CA ASN A 270 -3.09 2.90 17.59
C ASN A 270 -2.57 1.87 16.58
N VAL A 271 -3.44 1.08 15.91
CA VAL A 271 -3.00 0.11 14.89
C VAL A 271 -2.29 0.81 13.74
N TYR A 272 -2.86 1.88 13.19
CA TYR A 272 -2.20 2.67 12.15
C TYR A 272 -0.89 3.31 12.61
N ALA A 273 -0.89 3.85 13.83
CA ALA A 273 0.32 4.41 14.42
C ALA A 273 1.39 3.34 14.72
N THR A 274 0.98 2.09 15.01
CA THR A 274 1.89 0.98 15.28
C THR A 274 2.42 0.30 14.03
N GLU A 275 1.70 0.28 12.92
CA GLU A 275 2.24 -0.15 11.62
C GLU A 275 3.37 0.77 11.16
N MET A 276 3.25 2.07 11.45
CA MET A 276 4.26 3.09 11.13
C MET A 276 5.28 3.30 12.26
N SER A 277 5.04 2.79 13.47
CA SER A 277 5.90 2.93 14.64
C SER A 277 6.29 1.58 15.24
N GLN A 278 7.50 1.52 15.82
CA GLN A 278 8.08 0.30 16.38
C GLN A 278 7.50 -0.13 17.75
N LYS A 279 6.44 0.51 18.26
CA LYS A 279 5.89 0.21 19.59
C LYS A 279 4.73 -0.79 19.49
N LYS A 280 4.93 -2.01 19.95
CA LYS A 280 3.88 -3.04 20.09
C LYS A 280 3.33 -3.06 21.51
N ASP A 281 2.00 -3.18 21.64
CA ASP A 281 1.34 -3.41 22.93
C ASP A 281 1.65 -4.85 23.41
N ALA A 282 2.06 -4.98 24.67
CA ALA A 282 2.44 -6.26 25.29
C ALA A 282 1.28 -7.27 25.40
N LYS A 283 0.04 -6.87 25.13
CA LYS A 283 -1.16 -7.72 25.21
C LYS A 283 -1.57 -8.38 23.88
N THR A 284 -0.93 -8.05 22.76
CA THR A 284 -1.22 -8.67 21.45
C THR A 284 -0.57 -10.04 21.33
N LYS A 285 -1.18 -10.94 20.56
CA LYS A 285 -0.52 -12.20 20.18
C LYS A 285 0.83 -11.89 19.54
N LYS A 286 1.81 -12.73 19.81
CA LYS A 286 3.18 -12.56 19.28
C LYS A 286 3.38 -13.13 17.89
N TYR A 287 2.33 -13.62 17.26
CA TYR A 287 2.34 -14.23 15.92
C TYR A 287 1.01 -14.06 15.21
N ASP A 288 1.04 -14.09 13.89
CA ASP A 288 -0.14 -14.24 13.05
C ASP A 288 -0.21 -15.67 12.50
N PRO A 289 -1.40 -16.32 12.53
CA PRO A 289 -1.57 -17.68 12.05
C PRO A 289 -1.80 -17.70 10.53
N ILE A 290 -1.24 -18.71 9.86
CA ILE A 290 -1.66 -19.17 8.54
C ILE A 290 -2.26 -20.55 8.73
N MET A 291 -3.50 -20.74 8.30
CA MET A 291 -4.19 -22.02 8.36
C MET A 291 -4.03 -22.73 7.04
N VAL A 292 -3.58 -23.98 7.07
CA VAL A 292 -3.45 -24.86 5.91
C VAL A 292 -4.34 -26.07 6.13
N MET A 293 -5.20 -26.36 5.16
CA MET A 293 -6.14 -27.48 5.22
C MET A 293 -5.99 -28.33 3.96
N ASP A 294 -5.83 -29.62 4.12
CA ASP A 294 -5.86 -30.58 3.03
C ASP A 294 -7.32 -30.98 2.73
N ASN A 295 -7.67 -31.29 1.47
CA ASN A 295 -9.06 -31.57 1.07
C ASN A 295 -9.72 -32.70 1.90
N PHE A 296 -8.95 -33.67 2.36
CA PHE A 296 -9.41 -34.82 3.13
C PHE A 296 -8.64 -35.02 4.44
N GLY A 297 -7.87 -34.01 4.84
CA GLY A 297 -7.02 -34.04 6.03
C GLY A 297 -7.45 -33.08 7.11
N GLU A 298 -6.66 -33.04 8.16
CA GLU A 298 -6.80 -32.07 9.23
C GLU A 298 -6.21 -30.72 8.82
N TYR A 299 -6.56 -29.69 9.57
CA TYR A 299 -5.94 -28.36 9.39
C TYR A 299 -4.65 -28.27 10.22
N GLN A 300 -3.70 -27.48 9.73
CA GLN A 300 -2.46 -27.13 10.39
C GLN A 300 -2.39 -25.61 10.59
N GLU A 301 -2.07 -25.16 11.82
CA GLU A 301 -1.76 -23.78 12.11
C GLU A 301 -0.25 -23.55 12.00
N ILE A 302 0.16 -22.68 11.07
CA ILE A 302 1.54 -22.20 10.93
C ILE A 302 1.62 -20.83 11.60
N ARG A 303 2.47 -20.71 12.62
CA ARG A 303 2.62 -19.49 13.42
C ARG A 303 3.79 -18.66 12.91
N VAL A 304 3.49 -17.50 12.35
CA VAL A 304 4.53 -16.56 11.91
C VAL A 304 4.74 -15.49 12.99
N PRO A 305 5.91 -15.42 13.61
CA PRO A 305 6.19 -14.42 14.63
C PRO A 305 6.04 -13.00 14.09
N HIS A 306 5.56 -12.09 14.95
CA HIS A 306 5.60 -10.67 14.62
C HIS A 306 7.04 -10.15 14.64
N TYR A 307 7.39 -9.35 13.66
CA TYR A 307 8.67 -8.67 13.59
C TYR A 307 8.49 -7.17 13.88
N SER A 308 9.50 -6.57 14.48
CA SER A 308 9.56 -5.12 14.69
C SER A 308 10.01 -4.40 13.42
N GLY A 309 9.57 -3.15 13.25
CA GLY A 309 9.90 -2.31 12.11
C GLY A 309 8.69 -2.01 11.24
N GLY A 310 8.80 -1.04 10.34
CA GLY A 310 7.75 -0.64 9.43
C GLY A 310 7.30 -1.81 8.54
N HIS A 311 6.02 -1.86 8.24
CA HIS A 311 5.37 -2.89 7.43
C HIS A 311 5.68 -4.33 7.89
N GLY A 312 5.66 -4.55 9.22
CA GLY A 312 5.94 -5.87 9.80
C GLY A 312 7.40 -6.36 9.63
N GLY A 313 8.34 -5.43 9.49
CA GLY A 313 9.77 -5.70 9.27
C GLY A 313 10.19 -5.73 7.80
N GLY A 314 9.26 -5.49 6.87
CA GLY A 314 9.54 -5.46 5.43
C GLY A 314 10.47 -4.33 5.02
N ASP A 315 10.33 -3.14 5.61
CA ASP A 315 11.15 -1.98 5.28
C ASP A 315 12.64 -2.23 5.51
N SER A 316 12.99 -2.75 6.69
CA SER A 316 14.39 -3.02 7.03
C SER A 316 15.01 -4.08 6.11
N ARG A 317 14.23 -5.08 5.71
CA ARG A 317 14.69 -6.14 4.80
C ARG A 317 14.88 -5.62 3.39
N LEU A 318 13.93 -4.82 2.88
CA LEU A 318 14.07 -4.17 1.58
C LEU A 318 15.31 -3.27 1.53
N LEU A 319 15.55 -2.45 2.57
CA LEU A 319 16.73 -1.60 2.64
C LEU A 319 18.03 -2.42 2.68
N ASN A 320 18.05 -3.54 3.42
CA ASN A 320 19.17 -4.45 3.44
C ASN A 320 19.45 -5.04 2.04
N TYR A 321 18.40 -5.47 1.33
CA TYR A 321 18.50 -5.97 -0.04
C TYR A 321 19.04 -4.89 -1.00
N LEU A 322 18.47 -3.68 -0.95
CA LEU A 322 18.86 -2.61 -1.88
C LEU A 322 20.28 -2.09 -1.68
N PHE A 323 20.77 -2.01 -0.43
CA PHE A 323 21.99 -1.25 -0.11
C PHE A 323 23.11 -2.05 0.55
N ILE A 324 22.84 -3.24 1.08
CA ILE A 324 23.82 -4.01 1.84
C ILE A 324 24.10 -5.36 1.21
N ASN A 325 23.06 -6.10 0.83
CA ASN A 325 23.20 -7.45 0.28
C ASN A 325 22.23 -7.64 -0.91
N PRO A 326 22.55 -7.10 -2.08
CA PRO A 326 21.70 -7.16 -3.27
C PRO A 326 21.55 -8.56 -3.86
N ASP A 327 22.40 -9.52 -3.49
CA ASP A 327 22.37 -10.91 -3.94
C ASP A 327 21.57 -11.83 -2.98
N ALA A 328 20.93 -11.27 -1.94
CA ALA A 328 20.07 -12.05 -1.07
C ALA A 328 18.91 -12.61 -1.89
N PRO A 329 18.54 -13.90 -1.77
CA PRO A 329 17.43 -14.49 -2.51
C PRO A 329 16.10 -13.80 -2.14
N ASP A 330 15.28 -13.54 -3.14
CA ASP A 330 13.93 -12.98 -3.03
C ASP A 330 12.98 -13.89 -2.21
#